data_8e47ead3446263791372f30e4c7e2249
#
_entry.id   8e47ead3446263791372f30e4c7e2249
#
_cell.length_a   1.000
_cell.length_b   1.000
_cell.length_c   1.000
_cell.angle_alpha   90.00
_cell.angle_beta   90.00
_cell.angle_gamma   90.00
#
_symmetry.space_group_name_H-M   'P 1'
#
loop_
_entity.id
_entity.type
_entity.pdbx_description
1 polymer ?
#
loop_
_entity_poly.entity_id
_entity_poly.type
_entity_poly.pdbx_seq_one_letter_code
_entity_poly.pdbx_strand_id
1 'polypeptide(L)'
;MVLGLILTALFPVVAQPYVLQGPHIIELMTENLGKAQSLSVSQRVIFYNTLPQPQIVSQKDSDGQSEAVPKPLEQGQMNPQETGAPQPGSLGKNEGFDEFNAPGNLPAGPAAAAIQTASPPVLPAPIQLTESLKYIFSEAFRSDIVSESNQRVYLFNQGQSITVIDGVISDDGESQFDVYKDLLLYRSREMLSERLSNLGIDISVSSLGKFDGRIALVIGAEYPDSTVPQVWLDKESFLPLRIMILDTKSPYSGQRSFLEIRYANWQRIGKISYPMQIEFIQDGATVRAIKVDSYKINPSFSKDLFDIARLKLKYRQPIRPPDRPGDGEGLSEVQKTIEDFRKIFE
;
A
#
# COMPACT_ATOMS: atom_id res chain seq x y z
N MET A 1 50.74 43.35 -37.29
CA MET A 1 50.47 41.99 -36.87
C MET A 1 49.77 42.06 -35.53
N VAL A 2 48.44 41.96 -35.53
CA VAL A 2 47.63 42.01 -34.28
C VAL A 2 47.22 40.58 -33.94
N LEU A 3 47.74 40.07 -32.84
CA LEU A 3 47.47 38.72 -32.34
C LEU A 3 46.15 38.75 -31.53
N GLY A 4 45.05 38.26 -32.11
CA GLY A 4 43.75 38.15 -31.42
C GLY A 4 43.75 36.98 -30.45
N LEU A 5 43.63 37.25 -29.18
CA LEU A 5 43.50 36.26 -28.12
C LEU A 5 42.03 35.79 -28.08
N ILE A 6 41.73 34.58 -28.54
CA ILE A 6 40.40 33.96 -28.41
C ILE A 6 40.29 33.34 -27.00
N LEU A 7 39.51 33.97 -26.12
CA LEU A 7 39.20 33.52 -24.81
C LEU A 7 38.00 32.54 -24.93
N THR A 8 38.24 31.23 -24.97
CA THR A 8 37.20 30.20 -24.90
C THR A 8 36.69 30.09 -23.46
N ALA A 9 35.50 30.62 -23.20
CA ALA A 9 34.82 30.45 -21.94
C ALA A 9 34.30 28.99 -21.85
N LEU A 10 34.95 28.16 -21.05
CA LEU A 10 34.44 26.85 -20.64
C LEU A 10 33.29 27.06 -19.65
N PHE A 11 32.06 27.00 -20.13
CA PHE A 11 30.90 26.89 -19.24
C PHE A 11 30.89 25.50 -18.60
N PRO A 12 30.85 25.36 -17.27
CA PRO A 12 30.62 24.07 -16.62
C PRO A 12 29.23 23.56 -17.05
N VAL A 13 29.20 22.49 -17.82
CA VAL A 13 27.97 21.73 -18.04
C VAL A 13 27.57 21.14 -16.70
N VAL A 14 26.63 21.75 -16.03
CA VAL A 14 26.00 21.15 -14.83
C VAL A 14 25.24 19.94 -15.34
N ALA A 15 25.80 18.75 -15.10
CA ALA A 15 25.10 17.50 -15.36
C ALA A 15 23.92 17.44 -14.41
N GLN A 16 22.74 17.81 -14.89
CA GLN A 16 21.51 17.56 -14.15
C GLN A 16 21.32 16.03 -14.04
N PRO A 17 21.01 15.49 -12.87
CA PRO A 17 20.72 14.08 -12.74
C PRO A 17 19.52 13.76 -13.62
N TYR A 18 19.76 13.01 -14.71
CA TYR A 18 18.71 12.61 -15.64
C TYR A 18 17.86 11.53 -14.98
N VAL A 19 16.65 11.86 -14.62
CA VAL A 19 15.63 10.88 -14.20
C VAL A 19 14.93 10.38 -15.46
N LEU A 20 14.86 9.06 -15.63
CA LEU A 20 14.15 8.46 -16.75
C LEU A 20 12.68 8.86 -16.72
N GLN A 21 12.10 9.14 -17.87
CA GLN A 21 10.67 9.44 -17.97
C GLN A 21 9.81 8.22 -17.66
N GLY A 22 8.66 8.41 -17.04
CA GLY A 22 7.75 7.34 -16.63
C GLY A 22 7.42 6.33 -17.73
N PRO A 23 7.02 6.74 -18.96
CA PRO A 23 6.75 5.80 -20.06
C PRO A 23 7.96 4.93 -20.45
N HIS A 24 9.18 5.46 -20.37
CA HIS A 24 10.39 4.68 -20.63
C HIS A 24 10.70 3.72 -19.48
N ILE A 25 10.45 4.14 -18.24
CA ILE A 25 10.57 3.23 -17.08
C ILE A 25 9.59 2.06 -17.21
N ILE A 26 8.34 2.32 -17.63
CA ILE A 26 7.34 1.28 -17.88
C ILE A 26 7.80 0.30 -18.97
N GLU A 27 8.38 0.79 -20.06
CA GLU A 27 8.95 -0.03 -21.13
C GLU A 27 10.03 -0.98 -20.58
N LEU A 28 11.03 -0.44 -19.87
CA LEU A 28 12.09 -1.23 -19.24
C LEU A 28 11.55 -2.24 -18.23
N MET A 29 10.51 -1.88 -17.47
CA MET A 29 9.82 -2.80 -16.56
C MET A 29 9.22 -3.98 -17.34
N THR A 30 8.42 -3.71 -18.38
CA THR A 30 7.77 -4.77 -19.16
C THR A 30 8.77 -5.69 -19.85
N GLU A 31 9.90 -5.18 -20.31
CA GLU A 31 11.01 -5.96 -20.87
C GLU A 31 11.65 -6.88 -19.82
N ASN A 32 11.91 -6.36 -18.60
CA ASN A 32 12.55 -7.13 -17.53
C ASN A 32 11.61 -8.14 -16.88
N LEU A 33 10.30 -7.93 -16.90
CA LEU A 33 9.32 -8.96 -16.56
C LEU A 33 9.38 -10.14 -17.52
N GLY A 34 9.88 -9.90 -18.75
CA GLY A 34 10.16 -10.92 -19.75
C GLY A 34 8.93 -11.34 -20.56
N LYS A 35 9.15 -12.29 -21.47
CA LYS A 35 8.14 -12.71 -22.45
C LYS A 35 7.74 -14.17 -22.24
N ALA A 36 6.45 -14.40 -22.02
CA ALA A 36 5.81 -15.69 -22.09
C ALA A 36 4.41 -15.51 -22.67
N GLN A 37 3.81 -16.57 -23.19
CA GLN A 37 2.43 -16.52 -23.70
C GLN A 37 1.44 -16.72 -22.55
N SER A 38 1.77 -17.62 -21.62
CA SER A 38 0.89 -17.95 -20.51
C SER A 38 1.69 -18.33 -19.27
N LEU A 39 1.02 -18.29 -18.11
CA LEU A 39 1.58 -18.69 -16.83
C LEU A 39 0.47 -19.30 -15.98
N SER A 40 0.76 -20.40 -15.28
CA SER A 40 -0.05 -20.93 -14.21
C SER A 40 0.72 -20.82 -12.90
N VAL A 41 0.05 -20.34 -11.84
CA VAL A 41 0.64 -20.19 -10.52
C VAL A 41 -0.27 -20.86 -9.49
N SER A 42 0.31 -21.59 -8.57
CA SER A 42 -0.35 -22.05 -7.34
C SER A 42 0.26 -21.30 -6.18
N GLN A 43 -0.60 -20.71 -5.34
CA GLN A 43 -0.17 -19.86 -4.25
C GLN A 43 -1.11 -19.94 -3.05
N ARG A 44 -0.59 -19.53 -1.89
CA ARG A 44 -1.37 -19.36 -0.67
C ARG A 44 -1.65 -17.89 -0.45
N VAL A 45 -2.90 -17.59 -0.12
CA VAL A 45 -3.36 -16.26 0.26
C VAL A 45 -3.65 -16.28 1.75
N ILE A 46 -3.07 -15.36 2.49
CA ILE A 46 -3.20 -15.25 3.94
C ILE A 46 -3.87 -13.91 4.22
N PHE A 47 -5.02 -13.93 4.88
CA PHE A 47 -5.73 -12.74 5.34
C PHE A 47 -5.47 -12.56 6.83
N TYR A 48 -5.10 -11.34 7.21
CA TYR A 48 -4.86 -10.97 8.59
C TYR A 48 -6.05 -10.19 9.13
N ASN A 49 -6.57 -10.62 10.26
CA ASN A 49 -7.60 -9.87 10.98
C ASN A 49 -6.92 -8.70 11.69
N THR A 50 -6.98 -7.53 11.10
CA THR A 50 -6.53 -6.30 11.73
C THR A 50 -7.69 -5.72 12.51
N LEU A 51 -7.53 -5.61 13.85
CA LEU A 51 -8.44 -4.77 14.61
C LEU A 51 -8.24 -3.31 14.15
N PRO A 52 -9.34 -2.54 14.01
CA PRO A 52 -9.21 -1.11 13.79
C PRO A 52 -8.30 -0.55 14.90
N GLN A 53 -7.20 0.08 14.54
CA GLN A 53 -6.37 0.75 15.54
C GLN A 53 -7.22 1.83 16.21
N PRO A 54 -7.29 1.90 17.55
CA PRO A 54 -7.96 3.00 18.21
C PRO A 54 -7.26 4.28 17.74
N GLN A 55 -7.99 5.12 17.05
CA GLN A 55 -7.50 6.45 16.71
C GLN A 55 -7.18 7.14 18.03
N ILE A 56 -5.91 7.46 18.26
CA ILE A 56 -5.51 8.37 19.32
C ILE A 56 -6.02 9.74 18.86
N VAL A 57 -7.25 10.03 19.24
CA VAL A 57 -7.78 11.39 19.16
C VAL A 57 -6.92 12.18 20.14
N SER A 58 -5.93 12.90 19.62
CA SER A 58 -5.24 13.94 20.36
C SER A 58 -6.32 14.93 20.83
N GLN A 59 -6.79 14.76 22.05
CA GLN A 59 -7.56 15.79 22.71
C GLN A 59 -6.64 17.02 22.79
N LYS A 60 -6.88 17.94 21.89
CA LYS A 60 -6.36 19.29 21.99
C LYS A 60 -7.12 19.93 23.12
N ASP A 61 -6.46 20.07 24.25
CA ASP A 61 -6.99 20.72 25.43
C ASP A 61 -7.58 22.06 25.01
N SER A 62 -8.90 22.13 25.05
CA SER A 62 -9.67 23.38 24.96
C SER A 62 -9.82 23.95 26.36
N ASP A 63 -8.74 24.47 26.92
CA ASP A 63 -8.87 25.42 28.02
C ASP A 63 -8.95 26.83 27.43
N GLY A 64 -10.19 27.29 27.37
CA GLY A 64 -10.52 28.65 27.11
C GLY A 64 -10.16 29.54 28.30
N GLN A 65 -9.22 30.42 28.10
CA GLN A 65 -9.18 31.68 28.83
C GLN A 65 -8.92 32.81 27.85
N SER A 66 -9.99 33.57 27.72
CA SER A 66 -10.04 34.91 27.14
C SER A 66 -9.20 35.85 27.99
N GLU A 67 -8.15 36.45 27.45
CA GLU A 67 -7.62 37.69 27.98
C GLU A 67 -7.09 38.61 26.88
N ALA A 68 -7.42 39.86 27.11
CA ALA A 68 -7.44 41.05 26.29
C ALA A 68 -6.17 41.36 25.48
N VAL A 69 -6.42 41.91 24.31
CA VAL A 69 -5.48 42.63 23.43
C VAL A 69 -5.00 43.91 24.10
N PRO A 70 -3.70 44.27 24.00
CA PRO A 70 -3.29 45.62 23.74
C PRO A 70 -2.47 45.82 22.46
N LYS A 71 -2.75 46.94 21.83
CA LYS A 71 -2.22 47.47 20.55
C LYS A 71 -0.72 47.79 20.59
N PRO A 72 -0.12 48.02 19.41
CA PRO A 72 1.33 48.05 19.21
C PRO A 72 1.93 49.44 19.45
N LEU A 73 3.21 49.45 19.82
CA LEU A 73 4.07 50.65 19.77
C LEU A 73 5.30 50.38 18.92
N GLU A 74 5.65 51.38 18.14
CA GLU A 74 6.63 51.48 17.08
C GLU A 74 8.08 51.50 17.56
N GLN A 75 8.93 51.07 16.63
CA GLN A 75 10.27 51.58 16.26
C GLN A 75 11.41 51.67 17.30
N GLY A 76 12.52 51.07 16.93
CA GLY A 76 13.85 51.33 17.46
C GLY A 76 14.92 50.51 16.76
N GLN A 77 15.58 51.13 15.80
CA GLN A 77 16.79 50.68 15.09
C GLN A 77 18.01 50.57 16.02
N MET A 78 18.96 49.77 15.59
CA MET A 78 20.45 49.84 15.57
C MET A 78 21.16 48.63 16.18
N ASN A 79 21.74 47.93 15.38
CA ASN A 79 23.08 47.48 14.92
C ASN A 79 24.22 47.33 15.96
N PRO A 80 25.36 46.72 15.57
CA PRO A 80 25.87 45.44 16.09
C PRO A 80 27.21 45.62 16.82
N GLN A 81 27.66 44.57 17.51
CA GLN A 81 29.11 44.26 17.76
C GLN A 81 29.23 43.05 18.71
N GLU A 82 29.84 42.07 18.26
CA GLU A 82 31.21 41.59 18.41
C GLU A 82 31.50 40.71 19.65
N THR A 83 32.05 39.54 19.32
CA THR A 83 33.13 38.80 19.97
C THR A 83 32.94 38.15 21.33
N GLY A 84 33.31 36.86 21.36
CA GLY A 84 33.92 36.26 22.52
C GLY A 84 33.53 34.84 22.88
N ALA A 85 34.17 33.84 22.29
CA ALA A 85 34.41 32.60 23.00
C ALA A 85 35.48 32.82 24.08
N PRO A 86 35.50 32.09 25.17
CA PRO A 86 36.31 30.94 25.24
C PRO A 86 35.84 29.77 26.14
N GLN A 87 36.55 28.71 26.01
CA GLN A 87 36.55 27.39 26.58
C GLN A 87 36.85 27.26 28.10
N PRO A 88 37.23 26.07 28.62
CA PRO A 88 36.43 25.25 29.56
C PRO A 88 37.13 25.10 30.93
N GLY A 89 36.48 24.54 31.91
CA GLY A 89 37.08 24.21 33.20
C GLY A 89 36.12 23.43 34.08
N SER A 90 36.36 22.22 34.27
CA SER A 90 37.04 21.42 35.26
C SER A 90 36.28 21.19 36.57
N LEU A 91 36.03 19.93 36.83
CA LEU A 91 36.15 19.16 38.10
C LEU A 91 35.71 19.82 39.42
N GLY A 92 34.79 19.11 40.11
CA GLY A 92 34.53 19.28 41.53
C GLY A 92 33.75 18.11 42.10
N LYS A 93 34.45 17.14 42.60
CA LYS A 93 33.95 16.14 43.56
C LYS A 93 33.62 16.88 44.87
N ASN A 94 32.56 16.49 45.55
CA ASN A 94 32.64 16.29 47.00
C ASN A 94 31.47 15.41 47.51
N GLU A 95 31.92 14.53 48.34
CA GLU A 95 31.20 13.62 49.22
C GLU A 95 30.54 14.37 50.38
N GLY A 96 29.51 13.81 51.01
CA GLY A 96 29.00 14.29 52.30
C GLY A 96 27.71 13.55 52.68
N PHE A 97 27.91 12.53 53.48
CA PHE A 97 26.94 11.87 54.38
C PHE A 97 26.06 12.88 55.14
N ASP A 98 24.79 12.54 55.38
CA ASP A 98 24.28 12.46 56.74
C ASP A 98 22.91 11.77 56.81
N GLU A 99 22.88 10.87 57.73
CA GLU A 99 21.83 10.00 58.21
C GLU A 99 20.92 10.80 59.18
N PHE A 100 19.59 10.82 59.00
CA PHE A 100 18.67 11.15 60.11
C PHE A 100 17.34 10.37 60.05
N ASN A 101 17.25 9.45 60.93
CA ASN A 101 16.16 8.84 61.72
C ASN A 101 14.70 9.20 61.44
N ALA A 102 13.88 8.14 61.38
CA ALA A 102 12.42 8.08 61.52
C ALA A 102 11.98 8.39 62.97
N PRO A 103 10.68 8.40 63.36
CA PRO A 103 9.48 7.90 62.68
C PRO A 103 8.26 8.86 62.77
N GLY A 104 7.34 8.72 61.83
CA GLY A 104 6.05 9.39 61.92
C GLY A 104 4.95 8.54 61.25
N ASN A 105 4.10 7.95 62.07
CA ASN A 105 2.88 7.28 61.65
C ASN A 105 1.99 8.20 60.79
N LEU A 106 1.70 7.79 59.56
CA LEU A 106 0.64 8.33 58.75
C LEU A 106 -0.45 7.29 58.57
N PRO A 107 -1.74 7.68 58.61
CA PRO A 107 -2.87 6.77 58.58
C PRO A 107 -3.00 6.12 57.19
N ALA A 108 -3.39 4.85 57.20
CA ALA A 108 -3.69 4.06 56.02
C ALA A 108 -4.76 4.75 55.15
N GLY A 109 -4.32 5.23 53.98
CA GLY A 109 -5.24 5.67 52.94
C GLY A 109 -5.96 4.48 52.29
N PRO A 110 -7.15 4.73 51.69
CA PRO A 110 -7.98 3.65 51.15
C PRO A 110 -7.26 2.85 50.08
N ALA A 111 -7.43 1.54 50.14
CA ALA A 111 -6.84 0.55 49.26
C ALA A 111 -6.91 1.01 47.79
N ALA A 112 -5.76 1.10 47.17
CA ALA A 112 -5.63 1.28 45.70
C ALA A 112 -6.43 0.16 45.03
N ALA A 113 -7.53 0.55 44.39
CA ALA A 113 -8.27 -0.34 43.49
C ALA A 113 -7.31 -0.90 42.48
N ALA A 114 -7.10 -2.21 42.46
CA ALA A 114 -6.29 -2.92 41.49
C ALA A 114 -6.85 -2.58 40.09
N ILE A 115 -6.09 -1.82 39.33
CA ILE A 115 -6.35 -1.64 37.90
C ILE A 115 -6.21 -3.03 37.32
N GLN A 116 -7.33 -3.68 37.04
CA GLN A 116 -7.38 -4.89 36.24
C GLN A 116 -6.83 -4.52 34.87
N THR A 117 -5.58 -4.83 34.63
CA THR A 117 -4.99 -4.79 33.28
C THR A 117 -5.79 -5.77 32.44
N ALA A 118 -6.70 -5.22 31.61
CA ALA A 118 -7.41 -6.00 30.62
C ALA A 118 -6.35 -6.72 29.77
N SER A 119 -6.46 -8.05 29.70
CA SER A 119 -5.58 -8.83 28.81
C SER A 119 -5.69 -8.27 27.39
N PRO A 120 -4.58 -8.11 26.67
CA PRO A 120 -4.64 -7.61 25.29
C PRO A 120 -5.60 -8.48 24.48
N PRO A 121 -6.43 -7.88 23.60
CA PRO A 121 -7.38 -8.64 22.79
C PRO A 121 -6.61 -9.68 21.97
N VAL A 122 -7.02 -10.94 22.07
CA VAL A 122 -6.48 -12.04 21.29
C VAL A 122 -6.98 -11.84 19.85
N LEU A 123 -6.06 -11.47 18.93
CA LEU A 123 -6.38 -11.40 17.51
C LEU A 123 -6.78 -12.80 17.01
N PRO A 124 -7.87 -12.92 16.24
CA PRO A 124 -8.20 -14.18 15.61
C PRO A 124 -7.09 -14.63 14.66
N ALA A 125 -6.91 -15.95 14.53
CA ALA A 125 -5.87 -16.51 13.68
C ALA A 125 -6.05 -16.08 12.21
N PRO A 126 -4.96 -15.86 11.47
CA PRO A 126 -5.03 -15.54 10.04
C PRO A 126 -5.75 -16.64 9.25
N ILE A 127 -6.57 -16.24 8.28
CA ILE A 127 -7.24 -17.17 7.37
C ILE A 127 -6.31 -17.45 6.20
N GLN A 128 -6.03 -18.72 5.92
CA GLN A 128 -5.21 -19.14 4.80
C GLN A 128 -6.05 -19.89 3.77
N LEU A 129 -5.96 -19.45 2.50
CA LEU A 129 -6.67 -20.00 1.37
C LEU A 129 -5.68 -20.43 0.29
N THR A 130 -6.09 -21.42 -0.54
CA THR A 130 -5.33 -21.80 -1.73
C THR A 130 -5.89 -21.09 -2.94
N GLU A 131 -5.01 -20.52 -3.75
CA GLU A 131 -5.36 -19.81 -4.98
C GLU A 131 -4.62 -20.41 -6.18
N SER A 132 -5.35 -20.64 -7.26
CA SER A 132 -4.81 -21.05 -8.55
C SER A 132 -4.99 -19.93 -9.56
N LEU A 133 -3.88 -19.42 -10.09
CA LEU A 133 -3.88 -18.35 -11.09
C LEU A 133 -3.56 -18.90 -12.48
N LYS A 134 -4.16 -18.28 -13.47
CA LYS A 134 -3.90 -18.52 -14.88
C LYS A 134 -3.82 -17.20 -15.62
N TYR A 135 -2.70 -16.95 -16.29
CA TYR A 135 -2.46 -15.78 -17.13
C TYR A 135 -2.40 -16.19 -18.59
N ILE A 136 -3.07 -15.43 -19.45
CA ILE A 136 -2.70 -15.27 -20.86
C ILE A 136 -2.22 -13.82 -20.95
N PHE A 137 -0.90 -13.64 -21.07
CA PHE A 137 -0.29 -12.32 -20.89
C PHE A 137 -0.86 -11.29 -21.86
N SER A 138 -1.12 -10.11 -21.28
CA SER A 138 -1.76 -8.95 -21.87
C SER A 138 -3.23 -9.11 -22.26
N GLU A 139 -3.82 -10.31 -22.12
CA GLU A 139 -5.19 -10.57 -22.57
C GLU A 139 -6.14 -10.97 -21.46
N ALA A 140 -5.77 -11.98 -20.68
CA ALA A 140 -6.69 -12.59 -19.73
C ALA A 140 -6.00 -13.05 -18.44
N PHE A 141 -6.78 -13.03 -17.39
CA PHE A 141 -6.39 -13.47 -16.06
C PHE A 141 -7.55 -14.19 -15.39
N ARG A 142 -7.25 -15.30 -14.72
CA ARG A 142 -8.22 -16.03 -13.91
C ARG A 142 -7.60 -16.38 -12.57
N SER A 143 -8.35 -16.10 -11.49
CA SER A 143 -8.07 -16.50 -10.12
C SER A 143 -9.20 -17.43 -9.64
N ASP A 144 -8.82 -18.60 -9.17
CA ASP A 144 -9.71 -19.55 -8.51
C ASP A 144 -9.22 -19.70 -7.06
N ILE A 145 -9.96 -19.17 -6.08
CA ILE A 145 -9.69 -19.31 -4.65
C ILE A 145 -10.69 -20.30 -4.07
N VAL A 146 -10.19 -21.28 -3.31
CA VAL A 146 -11.01 -22.32 -2.71
C VAL A 146 -10.62 -22.49 -1.25
N SER A 147 -11.63 -22.55 -0.38
CA SER A 147 -11.55 -22.99 1.01
C SER A 147 -12.41 -24.23 1.24
N GLU A 148 -12.53 -24.70 2.47
CA GLU A 148 -13.39 -25.84 2.81
C GLU A 148 -14.87 -25.61 2.51
N SER A 149 -15.34 -24.38 2.66
CA SER A 149 -16.77 -24.00 2.55
C SER A 149 -17.06 -22.99 1.46
N ASN A 150 -16.05 -22.28 0.93
CA ASN A 150 -16.26 -21.14 0.05
C ASN A 150 -15.39 -21.21 -1.20
N GLN A 151 -15.87 -20.65 -2.28
CA GLN A 151 -15.16 -20.54 -3.55
C GLN A 151 -15.32 -19.16 -4.15
N ARG A 152 -14.20 -18.53 -4.56
CA ARG A 152 -14.22 -17.33 -5.38
C ARG A 152 -13.57 -17.60 -6.73
N VAL A 153 -14.23 -17.21 -7.80
CA VAL A 153 -13.66 -17.16 -9.15
C VAL A 153 -13.67 -15.72 -9.61
N TYR A 154 -12.49 -15.19 -9.92
CA TYR A 154 -12.36 -13.92 -10.61
C TYR A 154 -11.78 -14.15 -11.99
N LEU A 155 -12.43 -13.60 -13.00
CA LEU A 155 -12.01 -13.70 -14.40
C LEU A 155 -12.00 -12.32 -15.03
N PHE A 156 -10.87 -11.98 -15.63
CA PHE A 156 -10.69 -10.83 -16.50
C PHE A 156 -10.33 -11.32 -17.90
N ASN A 157 -10.98 -10.79 -18.93
CA ASN A 157 -10.66 -11.08 -20.31
C ASN A 157 -11.01 -9.88 -21.20
N GLN A 158 -10.04 -9.35 -21.93
CA GLN A 158 -10.20 -8.26 -22.91
C GLN A 158 -11.01 -7.07 -22.37
N GLY A 159 -10.65 -6.54 -21.19
CA GLY A 159 -11.29 -5.38 -20.59
C GLY A 159 -12.59 -5.66 -19.85
N GLN A 160 -13.11 -6.89 -19.88
CA GLN A 160 -14.27 -7.31 -19.11
C GLN A 160 -13.85 -8.16 -17.90
N SER A 161 -14.59 -8.04 -16.81
CA SER A 161 -14.36 -8.87 -15.63
C SER A 161 -15.68 -9.45 -15.08
N ILE A 162 -15.56 -10.54 -14.35
CA ILE A 162 -16.62 -11.15 -13.59
C ILE A 162 -16.06 -11.77 -12.31
N THR A 163 -16.77 -11.55 -11.22
CA THR A 163 -16.52 -12.23 -9.95
C THR A 163 -17.68 -13.15 -9.62
N VAL A 164 -17.38 -14.36 -9.21
CA VAL A 164 -18.36 -15.35 -8.74
C VAL A 164 -17.95 -15.77 -7.35
N ILE A 165 -18.84 -15.67 -6.37
CA ILE A 165 -18.64 -16.09 -4.99
C ILE A 165 -19.71 -17.12 -4.67
N ASP A 166 -19.30 -18.33 -4.28
CA ASP A 166 -20.18 -19.44 -3.90
C ASP A 166 -21.30 -19.74 -4.93
N GLY A 167 -20.93 -19.63 -6.20
CA GLY A 167 -21.86 -19.90 -7.32
C GLY A 167 -22.82 -18.76 -7.65
N VAL A 168 -22.64 -17.57 -7.03
CA VAL A 168 -23.43 -16.37 -7.31
C VAL A 168 -22.52 -15.31 -7.94
N ILE A 169 -22.97 -14.68 -9.02
CA ILE A 169 -22.24 -13.58 -9.66
C ILE A 169 -22.32 -12.36 -8.73
N SER A 170 -21.15 -11.77 -8.39
CA SER A 170 -21.10 -10.53 -7.62
C SER A 170 -21.25 -9.32 -8.53
N ASP A 171 -22.03 -8.34 -8.08
CA ASP A 171 -22.21 -7.04 -8.77
C ASP A 171 -21.02 -6.08 -8.51
N ASP A 172 -20.07 -6.46 -7.62
CA ASP A 172 -18.97 -5.58 -7.20
C ASP A 172 -17.84 -5.61 -8.19
N GLY A 173 -17.78 -5.42 -9.27
CA GLY A 173 -16.65 -5.26 -10.20
C GLY A 173 -15.33 -5.91 -9.75
N GLU A 174 -14.24 -5.26 -10.08
CA GLU A 174 -12.90 -5.66 -9.68
C GLU A 174 -12.61 -5.23 -8.24
N SER A 175 -12.11 -6.15 -7.42
CA SER A 175 -11.63 -5.81 -6.08
C SER A 175 -10.31 -5.05 -6.17
N GLN A 176 -10.10 -4.07 -5.30
CA GLN A 176 -8.81 -3.38 -5.19
C GLN A 176 -7.64 -4.34 -4.89
N PHE A 177 -7.93 -5.46 -4.23
CA PHE A 177 -6.94 -6.51 -3.97
C PHE A 177 -6.56 -7.31 -5.22
N ASP A 178 -7.27 -7.20 -6.33
CA ASP A 178 -6.93 -7.83 -7.60
C ASP A 178 -5.98 -6.96 -8.46
N VAL A 179 -5.76 -5.69 -8.10
CA VAL A 179 -4.89 -4.74 -8.83
C VAL A 179 -3.44 -5.23 -8.91
N TYR A 180 -2.97 -6.02 -7.93
CA TYR A 180 -1.60 -6.55 -7.94
C TYR A 180 -1.23 -7.27 -9.24
N LYS A 181 -2.21 -7.89 -9.91
CA LYS A 181 -2.00 -8.61 -11.16
C LYS A 181 -1.62 -7.71 -12.33
N ASP A 182 -2.01 -6.44 -12.28
CA ASP A 182 -1.91 -5.54 -13.45
C ASP A 182 -0.45 -5.29 -13.84
N LEU A 183 0.43 -5.07 -12.85
CA LEU A 183 1.87 -4.96 -13.08
C LEU A 183 2.49 -6.27 -13.61
N LEU A 184 1.83 -7.41 -13.39
CA LEU A 184 2.29 -8.73 -13.80
C LEU A 184 1.67 -9.20 -15.12
N LEU A 185 0.44 -8.76 -15.42
CA LEU A 185 -0.36 -9.20 -16.57
C LEU A 185 0.01 -8.42 -17.84
N TYR A 186 0.04 -7.10 -17.75
CA TYR A 186 0.27 -6.25 -18.92
C TYR A 186 1.75 -6.22 -19.28
N ARG A 187 2.08 -6.66 -20.51
CA ARG A 187 3.44 -6.81 -21.02
C ARG A 187 3.74 -5.84 -22.17
N SER A 188 2.90 -4.82 -22.36
CA SER A 188 3.16 -3.72 -23.28
C SER A 188 3.13 -2.39 -22.53
N ARG A 189 3.99 -1.47 -22.97
CA ARG A 189 4.06 -0.12 -22.43
C ARG A 189 2.72 0.59 -22.50
N GLU A 190 2.05 0.48 -23.64
CA GLU A 190 0.80 1.18 -23.92
C GLU A 190 -0.32 0.71 -22.97
N MET A 191 -0.55 -0.60 -22.89
CA MET A 191 -1.59 -1.18 -22.04
C MET A 191 -1.33 -0.90 -20.57
N LEU A 192 -0.09 -1.02 -20.11
CA LEU A 192 0.26 -0.76 -18.72
C LEU A 192 0.16 0.72 -18.40
N SER A 193 0.60 1.62 -19.30
CA SER A 193 0.47 3.06 -19.13
C SER A 193 -1.01 3.49 -18.99
N GLU A 194 -1.87 2.98 -19.85
CA GLU A 194 -3.32 3.22 -19.79
C GLU A 194 -3.90 2.73 -18.45
N ARG A 195 -3.55 1.50 -18.04
CA ARG A 195 -4.02 0.94 -16.77
C ARG A 195 -3.56 1.74 -15.56
N LEU A 196 -2.29 2.15 -15.50
CA LEU A 196 -1.75 2.96 -14.43
C LEU A 196 -2.44 4.34 -14.35
N SER A 197 -2.68 4.96 -15.51
CA SER A 197 -3.44 6.23 -15.57
C SER A 197 -4.87 6.06 -15.05
N ASN A 198 -5.54 4.95 -15.37
CA ASN A 198 -6.88 4.64 -14.85
C ASN A 198 -6.90 4.38 -13.32
N LEU A 199 -5.77 4.00 -12.73
CA LEU A 199 -5.58 3.89 -11.28
C LEU A 199 -5.21 5.24 -10.63
N GLY A 200 -5.17 6.33 -11.40
CA GLY A 200 -4.85 7.67 -10.93
C GLY A 200 -3.35 7.97 -10.81
N ILE A 201 -2.48 7.13 -11.41
CA ILE A 201 -1.04 7.33 -11.40
C ILE A 201 -0.65 8.22 -12.58
N ASP A 202 -0.05 9.38 -12.30
CA ASP A 202 0.45 10.28 -13.35
C ASP A 202 1.76 9.78 -13.93
N ILE A 203 1.68 9.07 -15.05
CA ILE A 203 2.84 8.49 -15.72
C ILE A 203 3.80 9.52 -16.32
N SER A 204 3.43 10.81 -16.40
CA SER A 204 4.31 11.88 -16.88
C SER A 204 5.32 12.32 -15.82
N VAL A 205 5.02 12.03 -14.56
CA VAL A 205 5.85 12.40 -13.40
C VAL A 205 6.71 11.22 -12.97
N SER A 206 8.01 11.47 -12.83
CA SER A 206 8.94 10.46 -12.30
C SER A 206 10.00 11.10 -11.41
N SER A 207 10.44 10.35 -10.40
CA SER A 207 11.45 10.78 -9.44
C SER A 207 12.32 9.60 -8.99
N LEU A 208 13.26 9.86 -8.09
CA LEU A 208 14.08 8.86 -7.42
C LEU A 208 13.71 8.80 -5.94
N GLY A 209 13.58 7.59 -5.42
CA GLY A 209 13.34 7.33 -4.02
C GLY A 209 14.31 6.31 -3.44
N LYS A 210 14.13 5.98 -2.18
CA LYS A 210 14.85 4.91 -1.51
C LYS A 210 13.86 3.97 -0.83
N PHE A 211 13.91 2.69 -1.17
CA PHE A 211 13.05 1.65 -0.63
C PHE A 211 13.90 0.51 -0.07
N ASP A 212 13.77 0.21 1.22
CA ASP A 212 14.55 -0.81 1.94
C ASP A 212 16.06 -0.70 1.66
N GLY A 213 16.58 0.53 1.68
CA GLY A 213 18.00 0.82 1.45
C GLY A 213 18.43 0.88 -0.01
N ARG A 214 17.62 0.46 -0.98
CA ARG A 214 17.90 0.46 -2.42
C ARG A 214 17.37 1.72 -3.09
N ILE A 215 18.04 2.17 -4.15
CA ILE A 215 17.54 3.26 -4.99
C ILE A 215 16.42 2.73 -5.86
N ALA A 216 15.32 3.47 -5.89
CA ALA A 216 14.13 3.13 -6.66
C ALA A 216 13.78 4.27 -7.64
N LEU A 217 13.27 3.89 -8.80
CA LEU A 217 12.56 4.77 -9.72
C LEU A 217 11.11 4.86 -9.27
N VAL A 218 10.55 6.06 -9.22
CA VAL A 218 9.18 6.32 -8.81
C VAL A 218 8.42 6.94 -9.96
N ILE A 219 7.25 6.41 -10.29
CA ILE A 219 6.32 6.95 -11.28
C ILE A 219 5.08 7.42 -10.55
N GLY A 220 4.57 8.61 -10.85
CA GLY A 220 3.34 9.18 -10.28
C GLY A 220 3.57 10.17 -9.15
N ALA A 221 4.80 10.33 -8.64
CA ALA A 221 5.11 11.28 -7.58
C ALA A 221 6.38 12.07 -7.89
N GLU A 222 6.31 13.39 -7.75
CA GLU A 222 7.46 14.28 -7.82
C GLU A 222 8.37 14.10 -6.60
N TYR A 223 7.74 13.90 -5.43
CA TYR A 223 8.43 13.59 -4.18
C TYR A 223 8.00 12.20 -3.71
N PRO A 224 8.97 11.31 -3.41
CA PRO A 224 8.66 9.90 -3.05
C PRO A 224 7.80 9.72 -1.79
N ASP A 225 7.81 10.69 -0.89
CA ASP A 225 7.01 10.72 0.34
C ASP A 225 5.59 11.29 0.15
N SER A 226 5.27 11.76 -1.08
CA SER A 226 3.93 12.27 -1.39
C SER A 226 2.88 11.17 -1.26
N THR A 227 1.75 11.53 -0.64
CA THR A 227 0.58 10.63 -0.48
C THR A 227 -0.29 10.71 -1.74
N VAL A 228 0.21 10.13 -2.83
CA VAL A 228 -0.46 10.07 -4.14
C VAL A 228 -0.31 8.66 -4.72
N PRO A 229 -1.20 8.25 -5.66
CA PRO A 229 -1.01 6.99 -6.38
C PRO A 229 0.33 6.96 -7.12
N GLN A 230 1.11 5.90 -6.94
CA GLN A 230 2.46 5.81 -7.47
C GLN A 230 2.95 4.37 -7.58
N VAL A 231 3.91 4.12 -8.47
CA VAL A 231 4.63 2.84 -8.62
C VAL A 231 6.11 3.05 -8.37
N TRP A 232 6.71 2.11 -7.64
CA TRP A 232 8.13 2.08 -7.34
C TRP A 232 8.78 0.86 -7.98
N LEU A 233 9.90 1.08 -8.66
CA LEU A 233 10.67 0.04 -9.32
C LEU A 233 12.12 0.07 -8.83
N ASP A 234 12.71 -1.07 -8.68
CA ASP A 234 14.14 -1.19 -8.41
C ASP A 234 14.94 -0.60 -9.58
N LYS A 235 15.88 0.30 -9.30
CA LYS A 235 16.62 1.03 -10.34
C LYS A 235 17.50 0.15 -11.21
N GLU A 236 17.96 -0.98 -10.68
CA GLU A 236 18.89 -1.87 -11.39
C GLU A 236 18.13 -2.92 -12.22
N SER A 237 17.10 -3.53 -11.63
CA SER A 237 16.34 -4.60 -12.28
C SER A 237 15.09 -4.12 -13.00
N PHE A 238 14.62 -2.90 -12.76
CA PHE A 238 13.35 -2.36 -13.22
C PHE A 238 12.12 -3.20 -12.79
N LEU A 239 12.28 -4.09 -11.83
CA LEU A 239 11.17 -4.88 -11.31
C LEU A 239 10.38 -4.09 -10.26
N PRO A 240 9.04 -4.24 -10.21
CA PRO A 240 8.22 -3.59 -9.21
C PRO A 240 8.66 -3.90 -7.79
N LEU A 241 8.72 -2.86 -6.95
CA LEU A 241 8.91 -2.96 -5.51
C LEU A 241 7.59 -2.77 -4.79
N ARG A 242 6.82 -1.73 -5.19
CA ARG A 242 5.49 -1.46 -4.66
C ARG A 242 4.64 -0.63 -5.62
N ILE A 243 3.35 -0.74 -5.44
CA ILE A 243 2.35 0.18 -5.99
C ILE A 243 1.48 0.70 -4.84
N MET A 244 1.17 1.99 -4.88
CA MET A 244 0.21 2.63 -3.98
C MET A 244 -0.97 3.11 -4.81
N ILE A 245 -2.16 2.70 -4.45
CA ILE A 245 -3.42 3.12 -5.08
C ILE A 245 -4.37 3.69 -4.04
N LEU A 246 -5.28 4.56 -4.48
CA LEU A 246 -6.29 5.11 -3.60
C LEU A 246 -7.26 3.98 -3.19
N ASP A 247 -7.48 3.85 -1.89
CA ASP A 247 -8.53 2.97 -1.36
C ASP A 247 -9.87 3.67 -1.51
N THR A 248 -10.69 3.17 -2.43
CA THR A 248 -12.03 3.72 -2.72
C THR A 248 -13.11 3.18 -1.78
N LYS A 249 -12.79 2.16 -0.99
CA LYS A 249 -13.75 1.45 -0.12
C LYS A 249 -13.52 1.68 1.37
N SER A 250 -12.58 2.55 1.75
CA SER A 250 -12.34 2.85 3.16
C SER A 250 -13.60 3.41 3.82
N PRO A 251 -14.11 2.78 4.90
CA PRO A 251 -15.32 3.22 5.60
C PRO A 251 -15.15 4.56 6.32
N TYR A 252 -13.94 5.05 6.45
CA TYR A 252 -13.63 6.30 7.13
C TYR A 252 -13.77 7.47 6.17
N SER A 253 -15.00 7.94 5.97
CA SER A 253 -15.33 9.11 5.15
C SER A 253 -14.61 10.36 5.65
N GLY A 254 -13.65 10.86 4.90
CA GLY A 254 -12.96 12.13 5.14
C GLY A 254 -11.44 12.09 5.04
N GLN A 255 -10.80 10.95 5.20
CA GLN A 255 -9.37 10.79 4.98
C GLN A 255 -9.11 9.89 3.77
N ARG A 256 -8.19 10.32 2.90
CA ARG A 256 -7.72 9.48 1.79
C ARG A 256 -6.91 8.33 2.38
N SER A 257 -7.39 7.11 2.26
CA SER A 257 -6.66 5.89 2.58
C SER A 257 -6.02 5.33 1.32
N PHE A 258 -4.90 4.64 1.48
CA PHE A 258 -4.15 4.02 0.39
C PHE A 258 -3.96 2.54 0.68
N LEU A 259 -4.14 1.75 -0.37
CA LEU A 259 -3.68 0.38 -0.40
C LEU A 259 -2.27 0.35 -1.00
N GLU A 260 -1.31 -0.10 -0.22
CA GLU A 260 0.06 -0.37 -0.68
C GLU A 260 0.20 -1.86 -0.97
N ILE A 261 0.68 -2.21 -2.15
CA ILE A 261 0.97 -3.59 -2.55
C ILE A 261 2.46 -3.70 -2.81
N ARG A 262 3.16 -4.54 -2.06
CA ARG A 262 4.60 -4.78 -2.15
C ARG A 262 4.91 -6.08 -2.85
N TYR A 263 5.92 -6.09 -3.71
CA TYR A 263 6.40 -7.26 -4.45
C TYR A 263 7.80 -7.61 -3.98
N ALA A 264 8.01 -8.85 -3.57
CA ALA A 264 9.27 -9.29 -3.00
C ALA A 264 9.69 -10.67 -3.52
N ASN A 265 10.94 -11.03 -3.22
CA ASN A 265 11.49 -12.34 -3.53
C ASN A 265 11.36 -12.71 -5.02
N TRP A 266 11.71 -11.77 -5.89
CA TRP A 266 11.67 -11.97 -7.33
C TRP A 266 12.55 -13.13 -7.76
N GLN A 267 11.99 -14.03 -8.55
CA GLN A 267 12.72 -15.14 -9.16
C GLN A 267 12.64 -15.03 -10.68
N ARG A 268 13.79 -15.25 -11.32
CA ARG A 268 13.85 -15.38 -12.78
C ARG A 268 13.67 -16.84 -13.16
N ILE A 269 12.64 -17.10 -13.94
CA ILE A 269 12.22 -18.43 -14.33
C ILE A 269 12.25 -18.50 -15.84
N GLY A 270 13.32 -19.08 -16.39
CA GLY A 270 13.54 -19.03 -17.84
C GLY A 270 13.65 -17.59 -18.32
N LYS A 271 12.67 -17.15 -19.11
CA LYS A 271 12.64 -15.78 -19.71
C LYS A 271 11.69 -14.83 -18.98
N ILE A 272 11.09 -15.21 -17.88
CA ILE A 272 10.18 -14.35 -17.10
C ILE A 272 10.68 -14.13 -15.69
N SER A 273 10.35 -12.97 -15.12
CA SER A 273 10.50 -12.67 -13.70
C SER A 273 9.12 -12.70 -13.04
N TYR A 274 9.02 -13.29 -11.85
CA TYR A 274 7.79 -13.36 -11.07
C TYR A 274 8.09 -13.20 -9.58
N PRO A 275 7.27 -12.43 -8.82
CA PRO A 275 7.45 -12.27 -7.37
C PRO A 275 6.95 -13.52 -6.64
N MET A 276 7.74 -14.02 -5.70
CA MET A 276 7.35 -15.16 -4.87
C MET A 276 6.56 -14.76 -3.62
N GLN A 277 6.52 -13.46 -3.35
CA GLN A 277 5.79 -12.88 -2.22
C GLN A 277 5.18 -11.55 -2.62
N ILE A 278 3.91 -11.35 -2.25
CA ILE A 278 3.19 -10.08 -2.43
C ILE A 278 2.49 -9.77 -1.11
N GLU A 279 2.61 -8.54 -0.63
CA GLU A 279 1.99 -8.09 0.61
C GLU A 279 1.09 -6.89 0.34
N PHE A 280 -0.04 -6.86 1.02
CA PHE A 280 -1.01 -5.78 0.95
C PHE A 280 -1.06 -5.09 2.30
N ILE A 281 -0.83 -3.79 2.30
CA ILE A 281 -0.72 -2.99 3.51
C ILE A 281 -1.76 -1.88 3.42
N GLN A 282 -2.59 -1.78 4.44
CA GLN A 282 -3.60 -0.74 4.59
C GLN A 282 -3.45 -0.11 5.97
N ASP A 283 -3.41 1.21 6.04
CA ASP A 283 -3.22 1.96 7.28
C ASP A 283 -2.00 1.49 8.12
N GLY A 284 -0.90 1.12 7.42
CA GLY A 284 0.33 0.64 8.03
C GLY A 284 0.33 -0.81 8.51
N ALA A 285 -0.79 -1.53 8.39
CA ALA A 285 -0.93 -2.93 8.78
C ALA A 285 -1.00 -3.84 7.55
N THR A 286 -0.34 -5.00 7.61
CA THR A 286 -0.51 -6.04 6.59
C THR A 286 -1.87 -6.68 6.74
N VAL A 287 -2.73 -6.50 5.73
CA VAL A 287 -4.09 -7.06 5.69
C VAL A 287 -4.16 -8.38 4.90
N ARG A 288 -3.27 -8.53 3.92
CA ARG A 288 -3.21 -9.74 3.08
C ARG A 288 -1.77 -10.02 2.68
N ALA A 289 -1.40 -11.29 2.56
CA ALA A 289 -0.15 -11.71 1.94
C ALA A 289 -0.39 -12.87 0.97
N ILE A 290 0.41 -12.90 -0.08
CA ILE A 290 0.45 -13.98 -1.07
C ILE A 290 1.83 -14.62 -1.02
N LYS A 291 1.88 -15.95 -0.98
CA LYS A 291 3.11 -16.74 -1.09
C LYS A 291 2.95 -17.77 -2.21
N VAL A 292 3.82 -17.68 -3.20
CA VAL A 292 3.82 -18.58 -4.36
C VAL A 292 4.43 -19.93 -3.98
N ASP A 293 3.71 -21.02 -4.28
CA ASP A 293 4.16 -22.38 -4.01
C ASP A 293 4.78 -23.01 -5.26
N SER A 294 4.14 -22.83 -6.42
CA SER A 294 4.63 -23.37 -7.70
C SER A 294 4.09 -22.60 -8.90
N TYR A 295 4.75 -22.77 -10.04
CA TYR A 295 4.33 -22.15 -11.30
C TYR A 295 4.71 -23.03 -12.50
N LYS A 296 3.98 -22.84 -13.64
CA LYS A 296 4.27 -23.44 -14.94
C LYS A 296 4.24 -22.38 -16.02
N ILE A 297 5.33 -22.30 -16.82
CA ILE A 297 5.46 -21.35 -17.93
C ILE A 297 4.88 -21.98 -19.19
N ASN A 298 4.14 -21.17 -19.96
CA ASN A 298 3.52 -21.54 -21.23
C ASN A 298 2.65 -22.83 -21.16
N PRO A 299 1.83 -23.04 -20.12
CA PRO A 299 0.84 -24.09 -20.14
C PRO A 299 -0.22 -23.79 -21.20
N SER A 300 -0.73 -24.83 -21.83
CA SER A 300 -1.90 -24.70 -22.70
C SER A 300 -3.17 -24.65 -21.87
N PHE A 301 -4.03 -23.66 -22.10
CA PHE A 301 -5.32 -23.54 -21.47
C PHE A 301 -6.45 -23.76 -22.47
N SER A 302 -7.55 -24.37 -22.03
CA SER A 302 -8.79 -24.39 -22.79
C SER A 302 -9.35 -22.95 -22.87
N LYS A 303 -9.82 -22.55 -24.05
CA LYS A 303 -10.46 -21.23 -24.26
C LYS A 303 -11.65 -21.00 -23.34
N ASP A 304 -12.35 -22.06 -23.00
CA ASP A 304 -13.51 -22.03 -22.09
C ASP A 304 -13.20 -21.54 -20.68
N LEU A 305 -11.93 -21.62 -20.25
CA LEU A 305 -11.49 -21.14 -18.93
C LEU A 305 -11.59 -19.63 -18.80
N PHE A 306 -11.53 -18.91 -19.93
CA PHE A 306 -11.54 -17.46 -19.98
C PHE A 306 -12.82 -16.88 -20.63
N ASP A 307 -13.85 -17.72 -20.77
CA ASP A 307 -15.14 -17.32 -21.37
C ASP A 307 -16.09 -16.75 -20.30
N ILE A 308 -16.20 -15.42 -20.27
CA ILE A 308 -17.09 -14.69 -19.37
C ILE A 308 -18.57 -15.02 -19.67
N ALA A 309 -18.96 -15.15 -20.94
CA ALA A 309 -20.34 -15.44 -21.30
C ALA A 309 -20.76 -16.82 -20.77
N ARG A 310 -19.87 -17.80 -20.88
CA ARG A 310 -20.09 -19.15 -20.33
C ARG A 310 -20.24 -19.12 -18.82
N LEU A 311 -19.43 -18.32 -18.09
CA LEU A 311 -19.56 -18.18 -16.64
C LEU A 311 -20.90 -17.56 -16.28
N LYS A 312 -21.35 -16.52 -17.01
CA LYS A 312 -22.66 -15.88 -16.81
C LYS A 312 -23.83 -16.86 -17.01
N LEU A 313 -23.69 -17.81 -17.92
CA LEU A 313 -24.71 -18.86 -18.14
C LEU A 313 -24.66 -19.95 -17.06
N LYS A 314 -23.47 -20.26 -16.54
CA LYS A 314 -23.27 -21.31 -15.53
C LYS A 314 -23.73 -20.90 -14.14
N TYR A 315 -23.52 -19.64 -13.76
CA TYR A 315 -23.74 -19.17 -12.42
C TYR A 315 -24.97 -18.28 -12.32
N ARG A 316 -25.59 -18.29 -11.14
CA ARG A 316 -26.81 -17.51 -10.89
C ARG A 316 -26.50 -16.02 -10.82
N GLN A 317 -27.43 -15.23 -11.36
CA GLN A 317 -27.43 -13.78 -11.13
C GLN A 317 -27.81 -13.53 -9.66
N PRO A 318 -27.29 -12.45 -9.04
CA PRO A 318 -27.73 -12.07 -7.71
C PRO A 318 -29.24 -11.79 -7.76
N ILE A 319 -29.96 -12.38 -6.83
CA ILE A 319 -31.38 -12.06 -6.65
C ILE A 319 -31.42 -10.67 -6.04
N ARG A 320 -31.66 -9.64 -6.85
CA ARG A 320 -31.97 -8.31 -6.31
C ARG A 320 -33.31 -8.42 -5.59
N PRO A 321 -33.37 -8.18 -4.27
CA PRO A 321 -34.66 -8.04 -3.62
C PRO A 321 -35.40 -6.89 -4.34
N PRO A 322 -36.71 -7.01 -4.61
CA PRO A 322 -37.47 -5.89 -5.12
C PRO A 322 -37.32 -4.72 -4.15
N ASP A 323 -37.08 -3.51 -4.68
CA ASP A 323 -36.98 -2.27 -3.89
C ASP A 323 -38.21 -2.19 -2.96
N ARG A 324 -38.09 -2.69 -1.75
CA ARG A 324 -39.08 -2.46 -0.71
C ARG A 324 -38.60 -1.26 0.11
N PRO A 325 -39.39 -0.20 0.15
CA PRO A 325 -39.12 0.87 1.09
C PRO A 325 -39.41 0.36 2.53
N GLY A 326 -38.37 0.21 3.32
CA GLY A 326 -38.44 0.07 4.76
C GLY A 326 -38.84 -1.30 5.27
N ASP A 327 -37.89 -2.14 5.52
CA ASP A 327 -37.93 -3.04 6.70
C ASP A 327 -36.51 -3.55 6.96
N GLY A 328 -35.88 -2.98 8.00
CA GLY A 328 -34.61 -3.44 8.53
C GLY A 328 -34.82 -4.66 9.41
N GLU A 329 -35.08 -5.83 8.83
CA GLU A 329 -35.07 -7.08 9.58
C GLU A 329 -34.29 -8.17 8.83
N GLY A 330 -33.17 -8.54 9.47
CA GLY A 330 -32.58 -9.86 9.39
C GLY A 330 -32.10 -10.32 8.00
N LEU A 331 -30.84 -9.96 7.64
CA LEU A 331 -30.12 -10.71 6.62
C LEU A 331 -30.23 -12.20 6.92
N SER A 332 -30.65 -13.01 5.93
CA SER A 332 -30.66 -14.47 6.09
C SER A 332 -29.23 -14.95 6.44
N GLU A 333 -29.09 -16.08 7.16
CA GLU A 333 -27.78 -16.63 7.50
C GLU A 333 -26.88 -16.79 6.26
N VAL A 334 -27.45 -17.11 5.12
CA VAL A 334 -26.76 -17.24 3.82
C VAL A 334 -26.23 -15.87 3.35
N GLN A 335 -27.03 -14.80 3.47
CA GLN A 335 -26.60 -13.44 3.12
C GLN A 335 -25.50 -12.94 4.06
N LYS A 336 -25.58 -13.27 5.34
CA LYS A 336 -24.57 -12.93 6.33
C LYS A 336 -23.25 -13.65 6.08
N THR A 337 -23.31 -14.92 5.73
CA THR A 337 -22.12 -15.71 5.33
C THR A 337 -21.50 -15.19 4.04
N ILE A 338 -22.31 -14.80 3.05
CA ILE A 338 -21.85 -14.16 1.80
C ILE A 338 -21.20 -12.81 2.10
N GLU A 339 -21.78 -11.99 2.96
CA GLU A 339 -21.20 -10.70 3.37
C GLU A 339 -19.89 -10.86 4.16
N ASP A 340 -19.81 -11.83 5.06
CA ASP A 340 -18.59 -12.09 5.82
C ASP A 340 -17.47 -12.62 4.90
N PHE A 341 -17.81 -13.46 3.93
CA PHE A 341 -16.86 -13.92 2.93
C PHE A 341 -16.46 -12.80 1.97
N ARG A 342 -17.40 -11.94 1.59
CA ARG A 342 -17.17 -10.75 0.77
C ARG A 342 -16.21 -9.77 1.45
N LYS A 343 -16.35 -9.53 2.75
CA LYS A 343 -15.41 -8.68 3.54
C LYS A 343 -13.96 -9.18 3.54
N ILE A 344 -13.75 -10.47 3.28
CA ILE A 344 -12.39 -11.04 3.15
C ILE A 344 -11.75 -10.65 1.81
N PHE A 345 -12.56 -10.36 0.78
CA PHE A 345 -12.09 -10.05 -0.57
C PHE A 345 -12.25 -8.58 -0.97
N GLU A 346 -12.94 -7.80 -0.18
CA GLU A 346 -13.07 -6.35 -0.28
C GLU A 346 -12.09 -5.62 0.61
#